data_ecf9aa3345db68feff4615693f57018b
#
_entry.id   ecf9aa3345db68feff4615693f57018b
#
_cell.length_a   1.000
_cell.length_b   1.000
_cell.length_c   1.000
_cell.angle_alpha   90.00
_cell.angle_beta   90.00
_cell.angle_gamma   90.00
#
_symmetry.space_group_name_H-M   'P 1'
#
loop_
_entity.id
_entity.type
_entity.pdbx_description
1 polymer ?
#
loop_
_entity_poly.entity_id
_entity_poly.type
_entity_poly.pdbx_seq_one_letter_code
_entity_poly.pdbx_strand_id
1 'polypeptide(L)'
;MHLSAKSFLALLLLGASAANAATIDAATLTAIARLQEEKLHARIGIAVIDTASGKSVSYRGDERFPLNSTHKALLCGALLSKVDRGEFALSDTTQFSKETLVDYSPVTSKFVAPKSMSWQQVCSAAISYSDNTAANLAAQKLGGPQKVTALFAGLGDNVTRLDRKEPELNSAVPGDLQDTTTPLAVSRTLEKLTLGDALKPESRAQLVQWMKDDKVADALLRASLPSGWKIGDKTGAGAHGSRSIISVVWPKKGQPIIVSVYITQTEATLAQSNDAIARIGKSIFEATR
;
A
#
# COMPACT_ATOMS: atom_id res chain seq x y z
N MET A 1 -6.90 -66.19 40.98
CA MET A 1 -7.07 -65.88 39.57
C MET A 1 -7.62 -64.46 39.47
N HIS A 2 -6.78 -63.45 39.18
CA HIS A 2 -7.19 -62.09 38.97
C HIS A 2 -6.85 -61.70 37.53
N LEU A 3 -7.88 -61.50 36.72
CA LEU A 3 -7.76 -60.95 35.37
C LEU A 3 -7.70 -59.39 35.49
N SER A 4 -6.61 -58.83 35.01
CA SER A 4 -6.43 -57.38 34.86
C SER A 4 -6.90 -56.94 33.50
N ALA A 5 -7.95 -56.12 33.44
CA ALA A 5 -8.40 -55.49 32.22
C ALA A 5 -7.55 -54.24 31.90
N LYS A 6 -6.79 -54.29 30.80
CA LYS A 6 -6.06 -53.12 30.30
C LYS A 6 -7.00 -52.34 29.33
N SER A 7 -7.45 -51.17 29.80
CA SER A 7 -8.17 -50.20 28.94
C SER A 7 -7.22 -49.49 28.00
N PHE A 8 -7.38 -49.69 26.69
CA PHE A 8 -6.71 -48.92 25.65
C PHE A 8 -7.50 -47.62 25.40
N LEU A 9 -6.90 -46.48 25.78
CA LEU A 9 -7.44 -45.17 25.44
C LEU A 9 -6.90 -44.76 24.07
N ALA A 10 -7.75 -44.83 23.04
CA ALA A 10 -7.43 -44.34 21.70
C ALA A 10 -7.54 -42.83 21.66
N LEU A 11 -6.41 -42.14 21.54
CA LEU A 11 -6.33 -40.69 21.34
C LEU A 11 -6.63 -40.36 19.88
N LEU A 12 -7.84 -39.93 19.56
CA LEU A 12 -8.20 -39.38 18.26
C LEU A 12 -7.56 -37.99 18.11
N LEU A 13 -6.44 -37.91 17.39
CA LEU A 13 -5.88 -36.67 16.89
C LEU A 13 -6.77 -36.15 15.76
N LEU A 14 -7.68 -35.24 16.08
CA LEU A 14 -8.35 -34.42 15.08
C LEU A 14 -7.33 -33.47 14.45
N GLY A 15 -6.77 -33.90 13.32
CA GLY A 15 -5.98 -33.02 12.47
C GLY A 15 -6.90 -31.93 11.91
N ALA A 16 -6.79 -30.71 12.45
CA ALA A 16 -7.37 -29.52 11.83
C ALA A 16 -6.62 -29.31 10.52
N SER A 17 -7.21 -29.72 9.39
CA SER A 17 -6.79 -29.28 8.07
C SER A 17 -6.99 -27.78 8.02
N ALA A 18 -5.89 -27.00 8.18
CA ALA A 18 -5.89 -25.62 7.80
C ALA A 18 -6.23 -25.59 6.30
N ALA A 19 -7.45 -25.16 5.98
CA ALA A 19 -7.81 -24.85 4.60
C ALA A 19 -6.83 -23.78 4.14
N ASN A 20 -5.84 -24.16 3.32
CA ASN A 20 -4.99 -23.20 2.63
C ASN A 20 -5.93 -22.38 1.75
N ALA A 21 -6.13 -21.12 2.10
CA ALA A 21 -6.76 -20.18 1.20
C ALA A 21 -5.91 -20.20 -0.10
N ALA A 22 -6.53 -20.57 -1.21
CA ALA A 22 -5.83 -20.60 -2.48
C ALA A 22 -5.49 -19.14 -2.85
N THR A 23 -4.21 -18.86 -3.04
CA THR A 23 -3.76 -17.59 -3.61
C THR A 23 -3.73 -17.73 -5.13
N ILE A 24 -3.93 -16.62 -5.87
CA ILE A 24 -3.80 -16.62 -7.33
C ILE A 24 -2.46 -17.27 -7.74
N ASP A 25 -2.50 -18.17 -8.69
CA ASP A 25 -1.27 -18.76 -9.24
C ASP A 25 -0.57 -17.83 -10.24
N ALA A 26 0.72 -18.07 -10.49
CA ALA A 26 1.54 -17.23 -11.34
C ALA A 26 1.08 -17.20 -12.81
N ALA A 27 0.51 -18.29 -13.31
CA ALA A 27 0.03 -18.36 -14.70
C ALA A 27 -1.21 -17.48 -14.88
N THR A 28 -2.18 -17.59 -13.99
CA THR A 28 -3.40 -16.76 -13.98
C THR A 28 -3.06 -15.27 -13.80
N LEU A 29 -2.15 -14.93 -12.87
CA LEU A 29 -1.71 -13.55 -12.68
C LEU A 29 -1.03 -12.99 -13.93
N THR A 30 -0.17 -13.80 -14.57
CA THR A 30 0.52 -13.42 -15.81
C THR A 30 -0.47 -13.22 -16.95
N ALA A 31 -1.45 -14.09 -17.09
CA ALA A 31 -2.45 -14.02 -18.16
C ALA A 31 -3.28 -12.73 -18.06
N ILE A 32 -3.80 -12.39 -16.87
CA ILE A 32 -4.57 -11.15 -16.70
C ILE A 32 -3.70 -9.90 -16.88
N ALA A 33 -2.44 -9.92 -16.39
CA ALA A 33 -1.52 -8.82 -16.56
C ALA A 33 -1.25 -8.53 -18.05
N ARG A 34 -0.89 -9.54 -18.82
CA ARG A 34 -0.65 -9.42 -20.28
C ARG A 34 -1.88 -8.95 -21.05
N LEU A 35 -3.06 -9.49 -20.70
CA LEU A 35 -4.32 -9.03 -21.31
C LEU A 35 -4.54 -7.53 -21.11
N GLN A 36 -4.24 -7.01 -19.91
CA GLN A 36 -4.41 -5.58 -19.66
C GLN A 36 -3.25 -4.76 -20.26
N GLU A 37 -2.01 -5.26 -20.30
CA GLU A 37 -0.90 -4.61 -21.02
C GLU A 37 -1.22 -4.42 -22.50
N GLU A 38 -1.73 -5.48 -23.15
CA GLU A 38 -2.11 -5.45 -24.57
C GLU A 38 -3.26 -4.45 -24.81
N LYS A 39 -4.31 -4.50 -23.98
CA LYS A 39 -5.47 -3.63 -24.08
C LYS A 39 -5.14 -2.15 -23.91
N LEU A 40 -4.22 -1.82 -23.03
CA LEU A 40 -3.85 -0.44 -22.69
C LEU A 40 -2.57 0.03 -23.41
N HIS A 41 -1.90 -0.85 -24.15
CA HIS A 41 -0.53 -0.60 -24.62
C HIS A 41 0.36 -0.04 -23.50
N ALA A 42 0.31 -0.71 -22.35
CA ALA A 42 0.92 -0.26 -21.10
C ALA A 42 1.99 -1.23 -20.61
N ARG A 43 2.78 -0.77 -19.65
CA ARG A 43 3.63 -1.62 -18.83
C ARG A 43 2.98 -1.79 -17.46
N ILE A 44 2.76 -3.05 -17.02
CA ILE A 44 2.05 -3.37 -15.77
C ILE A 44 2.96 -4.19 -14.85
N GLY A 45 2.98 -3.85 -13.57
CA GLY A 45 3.63 -4.60 -12.51
C GLY A 45 2.64 -4.94 -11.40
N ILE A 46 2.66 -6.18 -10.93
CA ILE A 46 1.73 -6.67 -9.90
C ILE A 46 2.51 -7.49 -8.88
N ALA A 47 2.18 -7.35 -7.60
CA ALA A 47 2.56 -8.30 -6.57
C ALA A 47 1.36 -8.61 -5.66
N VAL A 48 1.27 -9.88 -5.27
CA VAL A 48 0.30 -10.38 -4.29
C VAL A 48 1.09 -11.16 -3.24
N ILE A 49 0.92 -10.83 -1.97
CA ILE A 49 1.48 -11.57 -0.84
C ILE A 49 0.34 -12.20 -0.06
N ASP A 50 0.38 -13.51 0.08
CA ASP A 50 -0.47 -14.27 1.00
C ASP A 50 0.20 -14.28 2.39
N THR A 51 -0.36 -13.56 3.33
CA THR A 51 0.24 -13.43 4.66
C THR A 51 0.05 -14.68 5.53
N ALA A 52 -0.83 -15.62 5.15
CA ALA A 52 -0.99 -16.89 5.84
C ALA A 52 0.20 -17.82 5.58
N SER A 53 0.67 -17.87 4.34
CA SER A 53 1.78 -18.74 3.92
C SER A 53 3.12 -18.00 3.80
N GLY A 54 3.12 -16.66 3.78
CA GLY A 54 4.28 -15.83 3.48
C GLY A 54 4.72 -15.87 2.01
N LYS A 55 3.98 -16.61 1.15
CA LYS A 55 4.29 -16.72 -0.27
C LYS A 55 3.87 -15.47 -1.04
N SER A 56 4.64 -15.14 -2.07
CA SER A 56 4.30 -14.06 -3.00
C SER A 56 4.25 -14.57 -4.43
N VAL A 57 3.30 -14.01 -5.19
CA VAL A 57 3.18 -14.20 -6.64
C VAL A 57 3.26 -12.82 -7.28
N SER A 58 4.00 -12.68 -8.37
CA SER A 58 4.18 -11.40 -9.03
C SER A 58 4.31 -11.50 -10.54
N TYR A 59 3.97 -10.40 -11.22
CA TYR A 59 4.25 -10.15 -12.61
C TYR A 59 5.06 -8.87 -12.71
N ARG A 60 6.25 -8.88 -13.32
CA ARG A 60 7.23 -7.78 -13.28
C ARG A 60 7.48 -7.26 -11.86
N GLY A 61 7.46 -8.17 -10.87
CA GLY A 61 7.48 -7.85 -9.44
C GLY A 61 8.74 -7.15 -8.97
N ASP A 62 9.88 -7.37 -9.64
CA ASP A 62 11.18 -6.79 -9.35
C ASP A 62 11.58 -5.66 -10.33
N GLU A 63 10.70 -5.31 -11.28
CA GLU A 63 10.92 -4.18 -12.16
C GLU A 63 10.47 -2.87 -11.50
N ARG A 64 11.18 -1.77 -11.81
CA ARG A 64 10.88 -0.46 -11.23
C ARG A 64 9.68 0.22 -11.88
N PHE A 65 8.85 0.81 -11.05
CA PHE A 65 7.68 1.62 -11.41
C PHE A 65 7.67 2.93 -10.63
N PRO A 66 7.07 4.02 -11.17
CA PRO A 66 6.91 5.27 -10.45
C PRO A 66 6.09 5.07 -9.16
N LEU A 67 6.57 5.59 -8.04
CA LEU A 67 5.84 5.56 -6.76
C LEU A 67 4.53 6.32 -6.84
N ASN A 68 4.58 7.53 -7.43
CA ASN A 68 3.51 8.50 -7.33
C ASN A 68 3.03 8.60 -5.86
N SER A 69 1.76 8.89 -5.63
CA SER A 69 1.23 9.06 -4.28
C SER A 69 1.15 7.78 -3.44
N THR A 70 1.55 6.59 -3.94
CA THR A 70 1.62 5.39 -3.09
C THR A 70 2.67 5.54 -1.98
N HIS A 71 3.71 6.38 -2.20
CA HIS A 71 4.71 6.69 -1.17
C HIS A 71 4.09 7.24 0.12
N LYS A 72 2.92 7.90 0.06
CA LYS A 72 2.31 8.60 1.21
C LYS A 72 1.92 7.65 2.36
N ALA A 73 1.54 6.41 2.04
CA ALA A 73 1.29 5.40 3.06
C ALA A 73 2.59 5.01 3.79
N LEU A 74 3.67 4.78 3.04
CA LEU A 74 4.98 4.43 3.61
C LEU A 74 5.58 5.61 4.39
N LEU A 75 5.44 6.82 3.85
CA LEU A 75 5.88 8.08 4.47
C LEU A 75 5.24 8.27 5.85
N CYS A 76 3.91 8.13 5.94
CA CYS A 76 3.21 8.25 7.20
C CYS A 76 3.49 7.06 8.13
N GLY A 77 3.75 5.86 7.60
CA GLY A 77 4.28 4.75 8.37
C GLY A 77 5.65 5.07 8.99
N ALA A 78 6.56 5.68 8.23
CA ALA A 78 7.85 6.15 8.74
C ALA A 78 7.68 7.25 9.81
N LEU A 79 6.70 8.16 9.63
CA LEU A 79 6.37 9.18 10.63
C LEU A 79 5.87 8.54 11.92
N LEU A 80 4.97 7.56 11.83
CA LEU A 80 4.47 6.82 13.00
C LEU A 80 5.58 6.08 13.72
N SER A 81 6.59 5.54 13.02
CA SER A 81 7.73 4.89 13.68
C SER A 81 8.56 5.87 14.53
N LYS A 82 8.59 7.16 14.18
CA LYS A 82 9.21 8.22 14.99
C LYS A 82 8.35 8.56 16.20
N VAL A 83 7.02 8.60 16.05
CA VAL A 83 6.07 8.75 17.16
C VAL A 83 6.24 7.60 18.16
N ASP A 84 6.35 6.37 17.68
CA ASP A 84 6.55 5.18 18.52
C ASP A 84 7.83 5.23 19.35
N ARG A 85 8.86 5.93 18.85
CA ARG A 85 10.12 6.20 19.56
C ARG A 85 10.05 7.41 20.51
N GLY A 86 8.92 8.12 20.55
CA GLY A 86 8.74 9.29 21.41
C GLY A 86 9.44 10.56 20.89
N GLU A 87 9.84 10.61 19.61
CA GLU A 87 10.53 11.78 19.04
C GLU A 87 9.58 12.99 18.91
N PHE A 88 8.29 12.76 18.78
CA PHE A 88 7.19 13.74 18.82
C PHE A 88 5.84 13.02 18.93
N ALA A 89 4.76 13.78 19.18
CA ALA A 89 3.40 13.25 19.28
C ALA A 89 2.59 13.54 18.00
N LEU A 90 1.62 12.66 17.68
CA LEU A 90 0.67 12.92 16.58
C LEU A 90 -0.18 14.17 16.81
N SER A 91 -0.36 14.57 18.09
CA SER A 91 -1.08 15.78 18.49
C SER A 91 -0.26 17.07 18.30
N ASP A 92 1.08 16.97 18.17
CA ASP A 92 1.90 18.15 17.90
C ASP A 92 1.50 18.77 16.58
N THR A 93 1.54 20.11 16.52
CA THR A 93 1.03 20.86 15.38
C THR A 93 2.13 21.49 14.54
N THR A 94 1.81 21.76 13.29
CA THR A 94 2.62 22.53 12.36
C THR A 94 1.77 23.66 11.75
N GLN A 95 2.42 24.78 11.47
CA GLN A 95 1.85 25.88 10.68
C GLN A 95 2.63 26.00 9.38
N PHE A 96 1.96 26.45 8.34
CA PHE A 96 2.54 26.71 7.03
C PHE A 96 1.80 27.85 6.35
N SER A 97 2.50 28.55 5.49
CA SER A 97 1.94 29.69 4.74
C SER A 97 1.28 29.26 3.44
N LYS A 98 0.59 30.18 2.79
CA LYS A 98 -0.05 29.92 1.48
C LYS A 98 0.97 29.56 0.39
N GLU A 99 2.18 30.09 0.48
CA GLU A 99 3.29 29.84 -0.45
C GLU A 99 3.83 28.41 -0.35
N THR A 100 3.53 27.70 0.73
CA THR A 100 3.87 26.28 0.91
C THR A 100 2.96 25.35 0.11
N LEU A 101 1.78 25.82 -0.29
CA LEU A 101 0.81 25.00 -1.03
C LEU A 101 1.34 24.66 -2.43
N VAL A 102 1.19 23.38 -2.79
CA VAL A 102 1.43 22.89 -4.14
C VAL A 102 0.13 22.36 -4.75
N ASP A 103 0.14 22.08 -6.04
CA ASP A 103 -1.01 21.53 -6.75
C ASP A 103 -1.56 20.28 -6.06
N TYR A 104 -2.88 20.14 -6.08
CA TYR A 104 -3.63 19.07 -5.42
C TYR A 104 -3.46 19.04 -3.88
N SER A 105 -3.94 20.09 -3.24
CA SER A 105 -3.93 20.27 -1.78
C SER A 105 -5.34 20.48 -1.21
N PRO A 106 -6.26 19.50 -1.37
CA PRO A 106 -7.70 19.68 -1.08
C PRO A 106 -8.02 19.89 0.41
N VAL A 107 -7.15 19.45 1.30
CA VAL A 107 -7.31 19.60 2.75
C VAL A 107 -6.44 20.74 3.27
N THR A 108 -5.14 20.70 3.02
CA THR A 108 -4.17 21.68 3.58
C THR A 108 -4.48 23.11 3.15
N SER A 109 -5.05 23.34 1.97
CA SER A 109 -5.48 24.69 1.52
C SER A 109 -6.44 25.39 2.49
N LYS A 110 -7.13 24.65 3.37
CA LYS A 110 -8.07 25.18 4.37
C LYS A 110 -7.41 25.50 5.72
N PHE A 111 -6.12 25.15 5.88
CA PHE A 111 -5.38 25.21 7.13
C PHE A 111 -4.13 26.09 7.10
N VAL A 112 -4.01 26.97 6.11
CA VAL A 112 -2.92 27.97 6.05
C VAL A 112 -2.93 28.86 7.28
N ALA A 113 -1.76 29.38 7.65
CA ALA A 113 -1.61 30.28 8.80
C ALA A 113 -2.67 31.39 8.81
N PRO A 114 -3.22 31.78 9.99
CA PRO A 114 -2.77 31.44 11.34
C PRO A 114 -3.24 30.06 11.87
N LYS A 115 -3.98 29.28 11.08
CA LYS A 115 -4.39 27.92 11.47
C LYS A 115 -3.19 26.97 11.52
N SER A 116 -3.37 25.84 12.20
CA SER A 116 -2.38 24.76 12.28
C SER A 116 -3.04 23.43 12.02
N MET A 117 -2.23 22.43 11.66
CA MET A 117 -2.63 21.03 11.56
C MET A 117 -1.79 20.18 12.51
N SER A 118 -2.41 19.20 13.18
CA SER A 118 -1.66 18.16 13.88
C SER A 118 -1.03 17.19 12.88
N TRP A 119 0.02 16.46 13.30
CA TRP A 119 0.62 15.42 12.45
C TRP A 119 -0.37 14.31 12.12
N GLN A 120 -1.35 14.05 13.00
CA GLN A 120 -2.47 13.16 12.71
C GLN A 120 -3.30 13.68 11.53
N GLN A 121 -3.64 14.96 11.50
CA GLN A 121 -4.39 15.58 10.39
C GLN A 121 -3.57 15.62 9.11
N VAL A 122 -2.27 15.88 9.19
CA VAL A 122 -1.36 15.89 8.04
C VAL A 122 -1.31 14.51 7.39
N CYS A 123 -1.09 13.43 8.16
CA CYS A 123 -1.07 12.09 7.58
C CYS A 123 -2.45 11.62 7.10
N SER A 124 -3.52 11.97 7.79
CA SER A 124 -4.89 11.74 7.29
C SER A 124 -5.11 12.42 5.93
N ALA A 125 -4.72 13.69 5.79
CA ALA A 125 -4.82 14.41 4.52
C ALA A 125 -3.97 13.75 3.41
N ALA A 126 -2.73 13.39 3.71
CA ALA A 126 -1.81 12.78 2.76
C ALA A 126 -2.31 11.41 2.27
N ILE A 127 -2.81 10.55 3.16
CA ILE A 127 -3.26 9.20 2.79
C ILE A 127 -4.68 9.23 2.25
N SER A 128 -5.65 9.74 3.02
CA SER A 128 -7.08 9.59 2.70
C SER A 128 -7.55 10.50 1.58
N TYR A 129 -6.89 11.64 1.37
CA TYR A 129 -7.23 12.61 0.31
C TYR A 129 -6.12 12.77 -0.73
N SER A 130 -5.00 12.09 -0.54
CA SER A 130 -3.81 12.21 -1.41
C SER A 130 -3.23 13.63 -1.48
N ASP A 131 -3.39 14.45 -0.45
CA ASP A 131 -2.96 15.85 -0.38
C ASP A 131 -1.43 15.97 -0.52
N ASN A 132 -0.98 16.73 -1.51
CA ASN A 132 0.44 16.84 -1.86
C ASN A 132 1.21 17.73 -0.87
N THR A 133 0.63 18.84 -0.44
CA THR A 133 1.28 19.68 0.58
C THR A 133 1.41 18.93 1.90
N ALA A 134 0.41 18.16 2.31
CA ALA A 134 0.49 17.33 3.49
C ALA A 134 1.64 16.31 3.40
N ALA A 135 1.83 15.68 2.24
CA ALA A 135 2.95 14.77 2.01
C ALA A 135 4.30 15.49 2.12
N ASN A 136 4.43 16.68 1.52
CA ASN A 136 5.64 17.49 1.63
C ASN A 136 5.95 17.90 3.08
N LEU A 137 4.94 18.31 3.85
CA LEU A 137 5.09 18.62 5.28
C LEU A 137 5.56 17.41 6.09
N ALA A 138 4.98 16.22 5.85
CA ALA A 138 5.40 14.98 6.50
C ALA A 138 6.85 14.59 6.13
N ALA A 139 7.21 14.69 4.84
CA ALA A 139 8.57 14.42 4.39
C ALA A 139 9.57 15.41 5.00
N GLN A 140 9.23 16.70 5.07
CA GLN A 140 10.06 17.73 5.71
C GLN A 140 10.24 17.44 7.21
N LYS A 141 9.19 17.04 7.93
CA LYS A 141 9.27 16.63 9.35
C LYS A 141 10.27 15.51 9.57
N LEU A 142 10.39 14.60 8.61
CA LEU A 142 11.33 13.47 8.64
C LEU A 142 12.74 13.82 8.15
N GLY A 143 13.00 15.07 7.72
CA GLY A 143 14.31 15.55 7.25
C GLY A 143 14.48 15.49 5.74
N GLY A 144 13.41 15.38 4.97
CA GLY A 144 13.39 15.41 3.51
C GLY A 144 13.43 14.03 2.83
N PRO A 145 13.29 13.98 1.50
CA PRO A 145 13.15 12.74 0.72
C PRO A 145 14.25 11.71 0.98
N GLN A 146 15.52 12.12 1.01
CA GLN A 146 16.66 11.21 1.23
C GLN A 146 16.62 10.55 2.63
N LYS A 147 16.14 11.28 3.65
CA LYS A 147 15.96 10.71 4.99
C LYS A 147 14.79 9.74 5.03
N VAL A 148 13.71 10.03 4.27
CA VAL A 148 12.59 9.10 4.09
C VAL A 148 13.05 7.81 3.44
N THR A 149 13.85 7.88 2.37
CA THR A 149 14.47 6.71 1.73
C THR A 149 15.32 5.90 2.72
N ALA A 150 16.12 6.56 3.55
CA ALA A 150 16.90 5.88 4.59
C ALA A 150 16.01 5.19 5.65
N LEU A 151 14.82 5.75 5.96
CA LEU A 151 13.85 5.10 6.85
C LEU A 151 13.26 3.84 6.21
N PHE A 152 12.99 3.84 4.90
CA PHE A 152 12.56 2.63 4.17
C PHE A 152 13.66 1.56 4.19
N ALA A 153 14.92 1.94 3.97
CA ALA A 153 16.07 1.03 4.08
C ALA A 153 16.17 0.42 5.49
N GLY A 154 15.88 1.18 6.53
CA GLY A 154 15.80 0.70 7.91
C GLY A 154 14.70 -0.36 8.15
N LEU A 155 13.67 -0.39 7.30
CA LEU A 155 12.65 -1.45 7.26
C LEU A 155 13.07 -2.65 6.38
N GLY A 156 14.28 -2.61 5.80
CA GLY A 156 14.81 -3.63 4.89
C GLY A 156 14.38 -3.43 3.43
N ASP A 157 13.84 -2.27 3.08
CA ASP A 157 13.51 -1.90 1.70
C ASP A 157 14.63 -1.03 1.11
N ASN A 158 15.59 -1.68 0.47
CA ASN A 158 16.70 -1.02 -0.22
C ASN A 158 16.39 -0.68 -1.70
N VAL A 159 15.12 -0.84 -2.11
CA VAL A 159 14.66 -0.66 -3.48
C VAL A 159 13.85 0.62 -3.63
N THR A 160 12.88 0.85 -2.74
CA THR A 160 12.01 2.02 -2.76
C THR A 160 12.80 3.28 -2.42
N ARG A 161 12.68 4.29 -3.27
CA ARG A 161 13.36 5.56 -3.08
C ARG A 161 12.46 6.76 -3.35
N LEU A 162 12.55 7.75 -2.49
CA LEU A 162 11.96 9.07 -2.63
C LEU A 162 13.12 10.05 -2.80
N ASP A 163 13.12 10.79 -3.90
CA ASP A 163 14.21 11.69 -4.28
C ASP A 163 13.75 13.14 -4.34
N ARG A 164 12.54 13.36 -4.85
CA ARG A 164 11.94 14.67 -5.08
C ARG A 164 10.74 14.88 -4.14
N LYS A 165 10.21 16.09 -4.15
CA LYS A 165 8.98 16.47 -3.45
C LYS A 165 7.78 16.36 -4.40
N GLU A 166 6.58 16.48 -3.85
CA GLU A 166 5.38 16.74 -4.64
C GLU A 166 5.43 18.19 -5.20
N PRO A 167 5.04 18.43 -6.46
CA PRO A 167 4.51 17.45 -7.43
C PRO A 167 5.58 16.80 -8.32
N GLU A 168 6.86 17.20 -8.29
CA GLU A 168 7.92 16.78 -9.22
C GLU A 168 8.18 15.28 -9.23
N LEU A 169 7.96 14.60 -8.09
CA LEU A 169 8.11 13.14 -7.98
C LEU A 169 7.16 12.35 -8.90
N ASN A 170 6.12 13.01 -9.43
CA ASN A 170 5.14 12.38 -10.33
C ASN A 170 5.52 12.48 -11.83
N SER A 171 6.74 12.90 -12.16
CA SER A 171 7.22 13.00 -13.53
C SER A 171 7.19 11.67 -14.29
N ALA A 172 7.39 10.55 -13.58
CA ALA A 172 7.25 9.18 -14.09
C ALA A 172 7.97 8.91 -15.43
N VAL A 173 9.06 9.63 -15.72
CA VAL A 173 9.81 9.53 -16.98
C VAL A 173 10.30 8.10 -17.16
N PRO A 174 10.03 7.44 -18.31
CA PRO A 174 10.53 6.11 -18.60
C PRO A 174 12.06 6.00 -18.45
N GLY A 175 12.52 5.04 -17.65
CA GLY A 175 13.95 4.84 -17.38
C GLY A 175 14.53 5.69 -16.23
N ASP A 176 13.80 6.68 -15.73
CA ASP A 176 14.22 7.41 -14.52
C ASP A 176 14.11 6.50 -13.30
N LEU A 177 15.19 6.46 -12.50
CA LEU A 177 15.22 5.67 -11.25
C LEU A 177 14.69 6.45 -10.05
N GLN A 178 14.58 7.77 -10.15
CA GLN A 178 14.11 8.62 -9.07
C GLN A 178 12.63 8.37 -8.77
N ASP A 179 12.29 8.40 -7.49
CA ASP A 179 10.91 8.23 -6.98
C ASP A 179 10.24 6.94 -7.48
N THR A 180 11.00 5.84 -7.45
CA THR A 180 10.53 4.52 -7.91
C THR A 180 10.55 3.48 -6.80
N THR A 181 9.76 2.43 -7.02
CA THR A 181 9.76 1.19 -6.25
C THR A 181 9.63 0.00 -7.19
N THR A 182 9.58 -1.21 -6.63
CA THR A 182 9.08 -2.40 -7.33
C THR A 182 7.82 -2.92 -6.64
N PRO A 183 6.88 -3.58 -7.37
CA PRO A 183 5.68 -4.15 -6.76
C PRO A 183 5.95 -5.02 -5.53
N LEU A 184 6.98 -5.86 -5.57
CA LEU A 184 7.36 -6.71 -4.44
C LEU A 184 7.94 -5.91 -3.27
N ALA A 185 8.82 -4.95 -3.52
CA ALA A 185 9.46 -4.18 -2.45
C ALA A 185 8.42 -3.37 -1.66
N VAL A 186 7.57 -2.60 -2.35
CA VAL A 186 6.54 -1.79 -1.70
C VAL A 186 5.53 -2.65 -0.96
N SER A 187 5.17 -3.84 -1.51
CA SER A 187 4.25 -4.77 -0.85
C SER A 187 4.82 -5.30 0.46
N ARG A 188 6.10 -5.69 0.49
CA ARG A 188 6.76 -6.15 1.71
C ARG A 188 6.90 -5.05 2.76
N THR A 189 7.19 -3.83 2.34
CA THR A 189 7.24 -2.67 3.25
C THR A 189 5.86 -2.37 3.82
N LEU A 190 4.81 -2.39 2.98
CA LEU A 190 3.44 -2.21 3.43
C LEU A 190 3.01 -3.30 4.42
N GLU A 191 3.33 -4.57 4.15
CA GLU A 191 3.07 -5.70 5.04
C GLU A 191 3.67 -5.46 6.43
N LYS A 192 4.96 -5.09 6.51
CA LYS A 192 5.66 -4.79 7.77
C LYS A 192 4.99 -3.66 8.55
N LEU A 193 4.57 -2.60 7.86
CA LEU A 193 3.96 -1.43 8.48
C LEU A 193 2.51 -1.67 8.94
N THR A 194 1.75 -2.52 8.24
CA THR A 194 0.30 -2.67 8.48
C THR A 194 -0.09 -3.96 9.21
N LEU A 195 0.73 -4.99 9.11
CA LEU A 195 0.46 -6.33 9.67
C LEU A 195 1.60 -6.86 10.54
N GLY A 196 2.83 -6.40 10.30
CA GLY A 196 4.03 -6.80 11.06
C GLY A 196 4.24 -5.99 12.34
N ASP A 197 5.47 -6.00 12.82
CA ASP A 197 5.92 -5.41 14.09
C ASP A 197 6.73 -4.10 13.91
N ALA A 198 6.79 -3.57 12.70
CA ALA A 198 7.50 -2.31 12.42
C ALA A 198 6.93 -1.08 13.15
N LEU A 199 5.67 -1.17 13.57
CA LEU A 199 4.96 -0.15 14.34
C LEU A 199 4.33 -0.77 15.59
N LYS A 200 4.20 0.04 16.66
CA LYS A 200 3.37 -0.33 17.81
C LYS A 200 1.91 -0.57 17.38
N PRO A 201 1.14 -1.38 18.11
CA PRO A 201 -0.24 -1.73 17.74
C PRO A 201 -1.13 -0.52 17.42
N GLU A 202 -1.03 0.56 18.21
CA GLU A 202 -1.83 1.78 18.07
C GLU A 202 -1.47 2.53 16.79
N SER A 203 -0.18 2.69 16.51
CA SER A 203 0.33 3.35 15.31
C SER A 203 -0.02 2.56 14.04
N ARG A 204 0.12 1.24 14.10
CA ARG A 204 -0.30 0.33 13.02
C ARG A 204 -1.80 0.44 12.74
N ALA A 205 -2.63 0.41 13.78
CA ALA A 205 -4.08 0.58 13.65
C ALA A 205 -4.43 1.94 13.04
N GLN A 206 -3.73 3.00 13.44
CA GLN A 206 -3.93 4.34 12.90
C GLN A 206 -3.57 4.43 11.41
N LEU A 207 -2.43 3.84 10.98
CA LEU A 207 -2.05 3.78 9.57
C LEU A 207 -3.12 3.06 8.74
N VAL A 208 -3.54 1.88 9.21
CA VAL A 208 -4.58 1.08 8.56
C VAL A 208 -5.90 1.85 8.48
N GLN A 209 -6.24 2.63 9.51
CA GLN A 209 -7.47 3.43 9.49
C GLN A 209 -7.41 4.52 8.43
N TRP A 210 -6.31 5.28 8.32
CA TRP A 210 -6.15 6.30 7.26
C TRP A 210 -6.25 5.68 5.85
N MET A 211 -5.70 4.47 5.66
CA MET A 211 -5.79 3.76 4.37
C MET A 211 -7.23 3.26 4.08
N LYS A 212 -7.98 2.83 5.09
CA LYS A 212 -9.41 2.47 4.94
C LYS A 212 -10.27 3.68 4.58
N ASP A 213 -9.88 4.86 5.07
CA ASP A 213 -10.58 6.12 4.84
C ASP A 213 -10.23 6.79 3.49
N ASP A 214 -9.46 6.13 2.61
CA ASP A 214 -9.12 6.66 1.29
C ASP A 214 -10.39 7.03 0.51
N LYS A 215 -10.43 8.28 0.01
CA LYS A 215 -11.56 8.90 -0.71
C LYS A 215 -11.37 8.91 -2.22
N VAL A 216 -10.24 8.40 -2.73
CA VAL A 216 -9.87 8.48 -4.15
C VAL A 216 -9.61 7.11 -4.81
N ALA A 217 -10.01 6.02 -4.13
CA ALA A 217 -9.72 4.65 -4.53
C ALA A 217 -10.92 3.85 -5.09
N ASP A 218 -12.15 4.36 -5.01
CA ASP A 218 -13.37 3.58 -5.24
C ASP A 218 -13.45 2.91 -6.62
N ALA A 219 -12.87 3.55 -7.65
CA ALA A 219 -12.88 3.02 -9.02
C ALA A 219 -11.78 1.96 -9.31
N LEU A 220 -10.92 1.63 -8.35
CA LEU A 220 -9.81 0.69 -8.53
C LEU A 220 -10.15 -0.68 -7.90
N LEU A 221 -9.30 -1.19 -7.02
CA LEU A 221 -9.52 -2.50 -6.37
C LEU A 221 -10.86 -2.57 -5.60
N ARG A 222 -11.32 -1.46 -5.03
CA ARG A 222 -12.61 -1.38 -4.32
C ARG A 222 -13.79 -1.72 -5.22
N ALA A 223 -13.74 -1.36 -6.51
CA ALA A 223 -14.80 -1.65 -7.48
C ALA A 223 -15.06 -3.15 -7.69
N SER A 224 -14.08 -3.99 -7.39
CA SER A 224 -14.18 -5.46 -7.52
C SER A 224 -14.12 -6.20 -6.18
N LEU A 225 -14.09 -5.46 -5.06
CA LEU A 225 -13.97 -6.04 -3.74
C LEU A 225 -15.20 -6.89 -3.40
N PRO A 226 -15.06 -8.18 -3.03
CA PRO A 226 -16.20 -9.02 -2.68
C PRO A 226 -16.96 -8.50 -1.45
N SER A 227 -18.27 -8.71 -1.43
CA SER A 227 -19.12 -8.30 -0.31
C SER A 227 -18.62 -8.88 1.02
N GLY A 228 -18.53 -8.02 2.03
CA GLY A 228 -18.08 -8.35 3.37
C GLY A 228 -16.56 -8.38 3.54
N TRP A 229 -15.77 -8.17 2.48
CA TRP A 229 -14.33 -7.94 2.59
C TRP A 229 -14.05 -6.49 2.98
N LYS A 230 -12.85 -6.25 3.51
CA LYS A 230 -12.37 -4.90 3.85
C LYS A 230 -11.07 -4.63 3.12
N ILE A 231 -10.81 -3.36 2.83
CA ILE A 231 -9.59 -2.91 2.17
C ILE A 231 -9.10 -1.62 2.81
N GLY A 232 -7.80 -1.50 2.97
CA GLY A 232 -7.10 -0.25 3.21
C GLY A 232 -6.10 -0.05 2.08
N ASP A 233 -6.14 1.07 1.40
CA ASP A 233 -5.35 1.29 0.19
C ASP A 233 -4.78 2.70 0.09
N LYS A 234 -3.84 2.86 -0.84
CA LYS A 234 -3.33 4.15 -1.29
C LYS A 234 -3.10 4.12 -2.78
N THR A 235 -3.70 5.08 -3.46
CA THR A 235 -3.58 5.23 -4.92
C THR A 235 -2.43 6.15 -5.31
N GLY A 236 -2.00 6.07 -6.57
CA GLY A 236 -1.07 7.01 -7.19
C GLY A 236 -1.44 7.28 -8.65
N ALA A 237 -1.10 8.47 -9.12
CA ALA A 237 -1.18 8.86 -10.52
C ALA A 237 -0.09 9.89 -10.83
N GLY A 238 0.38 9.91 -12.07
CA GLY A 238 1.42 10.84 -12.53
C GLY A 238 1.49 10.90 -14.05
N ALA A 239 2.56 11.46 -14.57
CA ALA A 239 2.78 11.56 -15.99
C ALA A 239 2.98 10.19 -16.66
N HIS A 240 3.07 10.16 -17.99
CA HIS A 240 3.23 8.96 -18.82
C HIS A 240 2.19 7.87 -18.53
N GLY A 241 0.94 8.27 -18.24
CA GLY A 241 -0.17 7.36 -17.96
C GLY A 241 0.03 6.54 -16.68
N SER A 242 0.92 6.97 -15.77
CA SER A 242 1.17 6.20 -14.57
C SER A 242 -0.03 6.21 -13.62
N ARG A 243 -0.45 5.00 -13.21
CA ARG A 243 -1.53 4.74 -12.26
C ARG A 243 -1.15 3.59 -11.36
N SER A 244 -1.38 3.73 -10.07
CA SER A 244 -0.95 2.69 -9.12
C SER A 244 -1.88 2.59 -7.92
N ILE A 245 -1.81 1.45 -7.23
CA ILE A 245 -2.45 1.21 -5.95
C ILE A 245 -1.62 0.21 -5.14
N ILE A 246 -1.49 0.45 -3.86
CA ILE A 246 -1.02 -0.51 -2.87
C ILE A 246 -2.11 -0.73 -1.82
N SER A 247 -2.30 -1.95 -1.36
CA SER A 247 -3.42 -2.26 -0.48
C SER A 247 -3.15 -3.43 0.47
N VAL A 248 -3.83 -3.38 1.60
CA VAL A 248 -4.07 -4.52 2.50
C VAL A 248 -5.53 -4.89 2.36
N VAL A 249 -5.81 -6.13 2.05
CA VAL A 249 -7.17 -6.65 1.85
C VAL A 249 -7.45 -7.73 2.88
N TRP A 250 -8.54 -7.59 3.60
CA TRP A 250 -9.02 -8.55 4.59
C TRP A 250 -10.20 -9.32 4.02
N PRO A 251 -10.01 -10.59 3.60
CA PRO A 251 -11.10 -11.48 3.23
C PRO A 251 -12.07 -11.69 4.40
N LYS A 252 -13.30 -12.12 4.11
CA LYS A 252 -14.28 -12.46 5.14
C LYS A 252 -13.82 -13.62 6.02
N LYS A 253 -13.02 -14.53 5.46
CA LYS A 253 -12.37 -15.66 6.14
C LYS A 253 -10.90 -15.72 5.69
N GLY A 254 -10.02 -16.22 6.57
CA GLY A 254 -8.59 -16.33 6.27
C GLY A 254 -7.79 -15.12 6.72
N GLN A 255 -6.52 -15.11 6.35
CA GLN A 255 -5.59 -14.04 6.67
C GLN A 255 -5.62 -12.93 5.59
N PRO A 256 -5.17 -11.71 5.91
CA PRO A 256 -5.09 -10.64 4.93
C PRO A 256 -4.16 -11.01 3.77
N ILE A 257 -4.36 -10.33 2.64
CA ILE A 257 -3.41 -10.33 1.53
C ILE A 257 -2.92 -8.90 1.25
N ILE A 258 -1.69 -8.77 0.78
CA ILE A 258 -1.17 -7.49 0.27
C ILE A 258 -1.24 -7.55 -1.25
N VAL A 259 -1.76 -6.48 -1.86
CA VAL A 259 -1.85 -6.36 -3.32
C VAL A 259 -1.30 -5.02 -3.74
N SER A 260 -0.37 -5.02 -4.70
CA SER A 260 0.11 -3.84 -5.38
C SER A 260 -0.05 -3.98 -6.89
N VAL A 261 -0.52 -2.91 -7.55
CA VAL A 261 -0.66 -2.84 -9.01
C VAL A 261 -0.12 -1.51 -9.48
N TYR A 262 0.75 -1.54 -10.48
CA TYR A 262 1.39 -0.40 -11.12
C TYR A 262 1.19 -0.46 -12.62
N ILE A 263 0.74 0.63 -13.22
CA ILE A 263 0.58 0.84 -14.67
C ILE A 263 1.40 2.06 -15.04
N THR A 264 2.08 2.04 -16.18
CA THR A 264 2.82 3.18 -16.71
C THR A 264 3.06 3.03 -18.20
N GLN A 265 3.59 4.09 -18.85
CA GLN A 265 3.95 4.10 -20.26
C GLN A 265 2.75 3.79 -21.16
N THR A 266 1.66 4.52 -20.96
CA THR A 266 0.43 4.37 -21.74
C THR A 266 -0.24 5.72 -22.00
N GLU A 267 -0.96 5.80 -23.12
CA GLU A 267 -1.86 6.92 -23.46
C GLU A 267 -3.31 6.65 -22.97
N ALA A 268 -3.54 5.54 -22.26
CA ALA A 268 -4.85 5.22 -21.72
C ALA A 268 -5.31 6.28 -20.73
N THR A 269 -6.60 6.57 -20.75
CA THR A 269 -7.21 7.50 -19.79
C THR A 269 -7.13 6.94 -18.36
N LEU A 270 -7.23 7.82 -17.36
CA LEU A 270 -7.31 7.42 -15.97
C LEU A 270 -8.44 6.40 -15.69
N ALA A 271 -9.59 6.60 -16.35
CA ALA A 271 -10.73 5.68 -16.23
C ALA A 271 -10.42 4.28 -16.78
N GLN A 272 -9.73 4.19 -17.93
CA GLN A 272 -9.31 2.91 -18.51
C GLN A 272 -8.28 2.19 -17.61
N SER A 273 -7.32 2.92 -17.04
CA SER A 273 -6.35 2.37 -16.09
C SER A 273 -7.03 1.91 -14.79
N ASN A 274 -8.04 2.65 -14.29
CA ASN A 274 -8.83 2.22 -13.13
C ASN A 274 -9.61 0.92 -13.41
N ASP A 275 -10.26 0.79 -14.59
CA ASP A 275 -10.96 -0.43 -15.00
C ASP A 275 -10.02 -1.63 -15.10
N ALA A 276 -8.81 -1.44 -15.64
CA ALA A 276 -7.80 -2.50 -15.69
C ALA A 276 -7.39 -2.96 -14.28
N ILE A 277 -7.14 -2.04 -13.34
CA ILE A 277 -6.84 -2.37 -11.95
C ILE A 277 -8.00 -3.12 -11.28
N ALA A 278 -9.25 -2.70 -11.52
CA ALA A 278 -10.43 -3.39 -11.02
C ALA A 278 -10.55 -4.82 -11.55
N ARG A 279 -10.27 -5.05 -12.85
CA ARG A 279 -10.26 -6.39 -13.48
C ARG A 279 -9.16 -7.28 -12.92
N ILE A 280 -7.96 -6.74 -12.73
CA ILE A 280 -6.85 -7.45 -12.06
C ILE A 280 -7.27 -7.84 -10.63
N GLY A 281 -7.84 -6.88 -9.87
CA GLY A 281 -8.36 -7.12 -8.53
C GLY A 281 -9.41 -8.22 -8.49
N LYS A 282 -10.37 -8.21 -9.43
CA LYS A 282 -11.39 -9.25 -9.55
C LYS A 282 -10.77 -10.65 -9.66
N SER A 283 -9.81 -10.83 -10.56
CA SER A 283 -9.14 -12.13 -10.74
C SER A 283 -8.38 -12.56 -9.48
N ILE A 284 -7.69 -11.63 -8.79
CA ILE A 284 -7.00 -11.91 -7.53
C ILE A 284 -7.99 -12.34 -6.44
N PHE A 285 -9.07 -11.59 -6.26
CA PHE A 285 -10.05 -11.84 -5.20
C PHE A 285 -10.87 -13.13 -5.43
N GLU A 286 -11.16 -13.47 -6.68
CA GLU A 286 -11.83 -14.72 -7.02
C GLU A 286 -10.96 -15.96 -6.73
N ALA A 287 -9.65 -15.85 -6.92
CA ALA A 287 -8.70 -16.91 -6.62
C ALA A 287 -8.38 -17.02 -5.10
N THR A 288 -8.68 -16.00 -4.30
CA THR A 288 -8.38 -15.96 -2.85
C THR A 288 -9.57 -16.41 -1.98
N ARG A 289 -10.66 -16.89 -2.57
CA ARG A 289 -11.89 -17.33 -1.88
C ARG A 289 -11.76 -18.69 -1.20
#